data_4144179735a75b3caa98c7667227676b
#
_entry.id   4144179735a75b3caa98c7667227676b
#
_cell.length_a   1.000
_cell.length_b   1.000
_cell.length_c   1.000
_cell.angle_alpha   90.00
_cell.angle_beta   90.00
_cell.angle_gamma   90.00
#
_symmetry.space_group_name_H-M   'P 1'
#
loop_
_entity.id
_entity.type
_entity.pdbx_description
1 polymer ?
#
loop_
_entity_poly.entity_id
_entity_poly.type
_entity_poly.pdbx_seq_one_letter_code
_entity_poly.pdbx_strand_id
1 'polypeptide(L)'
;MKRLLTLFVLGLLMNGFGLSQQIPDAVAQHGYADTVLTNGKIVTMDDWSIVPNTPGHIFQSMAIKGNKIMALGSDAEMRELAGPATRFIDVRGKTVIPGLIQTHYHLFGPAATKYGPQVGLADPSIQLTVEAASSPEATSKKLRESILNAIRVQSIPKGQWISVRLTEGPENLPGTNRIWLYGSEINRRTILLDRSVPDHPVVINARQSGIFNEAAIKLMKEVYPDWEESTDLENRPGSAMDGYAAVPELQGITFSFWWRDEPVDKLAEALYLYGLELQKVGMTTVSTRILFPTVVKAYNKLNRDNRLPHRLSYYQEPQRGNFWNLKSLRQFYKGAGAPWTNHAGGGEMMWLSGMCNEVWDSSQWEVCLGDDVDASDELKARQRCPGPGTRPWESVKSAVMNGWRPVGVHGTSSHGVRLYIQMLESAMEEANLSVEHIRSLRTTMEHNQLLGTPPDVMAKLKEYNILLNVNMPYLNDAAMLIDTYGEHLRPFAMPVKTWINEGIKVTFEARGMDFWLPIHMLVTRKITNARTKEEETLLPSEAIDRVTALKMTTTWASYYILAEDTLGTLEPGKYADFAVLENDYFTIPVDEIPDMKVIMTGLGGEIVYDRDQLGAGN
;
A
#
# COMPACT_ATOMS: atom_id res chain seq x y z
N MET A 1 -5.72 98.79 40.89
CA MET A 1 -5.52 98.10 42.21
C MET A 1 -6.32 96.82 42.15
N LYS A 2 -5.71 95.74 42.17
CA LYS A 2 -5.98 94.39 42.60
C LYS A 2 -5.08 93.44 41.81
N ARG A 3 -4.15 92.84 42.48
CA ARG A 3 -3.16 91.87 42.00
C ARG A 3 -3.89 90.52 41.84
N LEU A 4 -3.74 89.85 40.71
CA LEU A 4 -4.08 88.45 40.53
C LEU A 4 -2.83 87.59 40.74
N LEU A 5 -2.90 86.66 41.65
CA LEU A 5 -1.91 85.63 41.91
C LEU A 5 -2.15 84.51 40.95
N THR A 6 -1.19 84.13 40.13
CA THR A 6 -1.30 82.94 39.24
C THR A 6 -0.53 81.80 39.91
N LEU A 7 -1.24 80.77 40.33
CA LEU A 7 -0.66 79.48 40.79
C LEU A 7 -0.32 78.61 39.56
N PHE A 8 0.92 78.23 39.42
CA PHE A 8 1.40 77.18 38.51
C PHE A 8 1.24 75.83 39.20
N VAL A 9 0.36 74.99 38.66
CA VAL A 9 0.26 73.55 39.01
C VAL A 9 1.06 72.80 37.96
N LEU A 10 2.23 72.25 38.39
CA LEU A 10 3.02 71.32 37.59
C LEU A 10 2.29 69.92 37.61
N GLY A 11 1.58 69.59 36.56
CA GLY A 11 1.09 68.23 36.36
C GLY A 11 2.16 67.34 35.74
N LEU A 12 2.71 66.42 36.50
CA LEU A 12 3.48 65.30 35.97
C LEU A 12 2.57 64.38 35.16
N LEU A 13 2.66 64.48 33.83
CA LEU A 13 2.14 63.45 32.91
C LEU A 13 3.11 62.25 32.96
N MET A 14 2.79 61.23 33.71
CA MET A 14 3.38 59.90 33.51
C MET A 14 2.81 59.37 32.18
N ASN A 15 3.56 59.49 31.10
CA ASN A 15 3.37 58.71 29.91
C ASN A 15 3.74 57.24 30.21
N GLY A 16 2.78 56.47 30.61
CA GLY A 16 2.87 55.03 30.56
C GLY A 16 2.95 54.59 29.10
N PHE A 17 4.14 54.36 28.58
CA PHE A 17 4.31 53.60 27.36
C PHE A 17 3.86 52.16 27.68
N GLY A 18 2.58 51.87 27.53
CA GLY A 18 2.11 50.52 27.30
C GLY A 18 2.60 50.12 25.91
N LEU A 19 3.66 49.36 25.85
CA LEU A 19 3.98 48.57 24.67
C LEU A 19 2.79 47.63 24.48
N SER A 20 1.85 48.05 23.63
CA SER A 20 0.85 47.08 23.11
C SER A 20 1.67 46.06 22.33
N GLN A 21 1.91 44.93 22.92
CA GLN A 21 2.52 43.82 22.20
C GLN A 21 1.60 43.53 21.01
N GLN A 22 2.08 43.80 19.80
CA GLN A 22 1.32 43.62 18.58
C GLN A 22 1.04 42.12 18.45
N ILE A 23 -0.21 41.74 18.51
CA ILE A 23 -0.61 40.31 18.35
C ILE A 23 -0.17 39.86 16.97
N PRO A 24 0.63 38.77 16.83
CA PRO A 24 1.02 38.25 15.53
C PRO A 24 -0.17 38.02 14.62
N ASP A 25 -0.05 38.29 13.33
CA ASP A 25 -1.15 38.16 12.35
C ASP A 25 -1.77 36.77 12.37
N ALA A 26 -0.96 35.73 12.51
CA ALA A 26 -1.45 34.36 12.62
C ALA A 26 -2.32 34.12 13.86
N VAL A 27 -2.00 34.74 14.99
CA VAL A 27 -2.82 34.68 16.22
C VAL A 27 -4.11 35.51 16.04
N ALA A 28 -4.02 36.66 15.39
CA ALA A 28 -5.21 37.47 15.09
C ALA A 28 -6.21 36.74 14.19
N GLN A 29 -5.71 35.93 13.24
CA GLN A 29 -6.51 35.19 12.28
C GLN A 29 -7.06 33.86 12.83
N HIS A 30 -6.25 33.11 13.58
CA HIS A 30 -6.54 31.71 13.95
C HIS A 30 -6.65 31.49 15.47
N GLY A 31 -6.35 32.50 16.29
CA GLY A 31 -6.13 32.36 17.74
C GLY A 31 -4.78 31.75 18.07
N TYR A 32 -4.48 31.58 19.36
CA TYR A 32 -3.22 31.00 19.80
C TYR A 32 -3.09 29.53 19.39
N ALA A 33 -1.86 29.10 19.16
CA ALA A 33 -1.55 27.68 18.91
C ALA A 33 -2.04 26.79 20.05
N ASP A 34 -2.50 25.59 19.72
CA ASP A 34 -2.89 24.60 20.72
C ASP A 34 -1.66 23.81 21.20
N THR A 35 -0.73 23.52 20.29
CA THR A 35 0.52 22.81 20.58
C THR A 35 1.70 23.48 19.85
N VAL A 36 2.84 23.55 20.52
CA VAL A 36 4.11 23.98 19.92
C VAL A 36 5.16 22.91 20.18
N LEU A 37 5.69 22.31 19.09
CA LEU A 37 6.91 21.50 19.16
C LEU A 37 8.11 22.44 19.18
N THR A 38 9.04 22.25 20.11
CA THR A 38 10.22 23.08 20.30
C THR A 38 11.50 22.27 20.28
N ASN A 39 12.64 22.96 20.11
CA ASN A 39 13.98 22.37 20.19
C ASN A 39 14.11 21.14 19.27
N GLY A 40 13.67 21.26 18.02
CA GLY A 40 13.71 20.19 17.01
C GLY A 40 14.64 20.49 15.85
N LYS A 41 14.85 19.46 15.03
CA LYS A 41 15.29 19.58 13.63
C LYS A 41 14.10 19.19 12.77
N ILE A 42 13.23 20.18 12.46
CA ILE A 42 11.99 19.96 11.71
C ILE A 42 12.30 20.09 10.23
N VAL A 43 12.30 18.96 9.53
CA VAL A 43 12.61 18.87 8.11
C VAL A 43 11.31 18.80 7.34
N THR A 44 11.03 19.81 6.52
CA THR A 44 9.71 20.01 5.91
C THR A 44 9.41 19.08 4.76
N MET A 45 10.42 18.55 4.08
CA MET A 45 10.31 17.76 2.85
C MET A 45 9.53 18.47 1.73
N ASP A 46 9.49 19.83 1.72
CA ASP A 46 8.69 20.65 0.80
C ASP A 46 9.39 20.96 -0.54
N ASP A 47 10.57 20.42 -0.77
CA ASP A 47 11.21 20.49 -2.08
C ASP A 47 10.73 19.36 -2.99
N TRP A 48 9.96 19.74 -4.01
CA TRP A 48 9.41 18.84 -5.04
C TRP A 48 10.38 18.53 -6.18
N SER A 49 11.53 19.21 -6.22
CA SER A 49 12.51 19.04 -7.29
C SER A 49 13.21 17.69 -7.21
N ILE A 50 13.65 17.21 -8.36
CA ILE A 50 14.50 16.03 -8.46
C ILE A 50 15.97 16.45 -8.34
N VAL A 51 16.34 17.57 -8.94
CA VAL A 51 17.70 18.12 -8.96
C VAL A 51 17.64 19.66 -8.87
N PRO A 52 18.34 20.30 -7.93
CA PRO A 52 19.12 19.71 -6.83
C PRO A 52 18.20 19.01 -5.84
N ASN A 53 18.71 17.94 -5.20
CA ASN A 53 17.91 17.19 -4.26
C ASN A 53 18.13 17.72 -2.83
N THR A 54 17.16 18.43 -2.32
CA THR A 54 17.14 18.94 -0.95
C THR A 54 15.93 18.43 -0.18
N PRO A 55 16.00 18.33 1.15
CA PRO A 55 14.83 17.99 1.96
C PRO A 55 13.87 19.17 2.15
N GLY A 56 14.10 20.29 1.47
CA GLY A 56 13.38 21.54 1.69
C GLY A 56 13.91 22.34 2.87
N HIS A 57 13.02 23.03 3.58
CA HIS A 57 13.39 23.89 4.70
C HIS A 57 13.61 23.07 5.99
N ILE A 58 14.44 23.63 6.87
CA ILE A 58 14.68 23.06 8.21
C ILE A 58 14.40 24.15 9.24
N PHE A 59 13.50 23.87 10.15
CA PHE A 59 13.12 24.76 11.23
C PHE A 59 13.43 24.16 12.60
N GLN A 60 13.39 24.98 13.64
CA GLN A 60 13.62 24.55 15.01
C GLN A 60 12.32 24.19 15.73
N SER A 61 11.21 24.81 15.32
CA SER A 61 9.94 24.73 16.03
C SER A 61 8.75 24.76 15.06
N MET A 62 7.62 24.17 15.49
CA MET A 62 6.37 24.09 14.72
C MET A 62 5.17 24.36 15.63
N ALA A 63 4.36 25.36 15.28
CA ALA A 63 3.11 25.68 15.95
C ALA A 63 1.94 24.97 15.23
N ILE A 64 1.04 24.37 16.00
CA ILE A 64 -0.13 23.62 15.53
C ILE A 64 -1.39 24.25 16.10
N LYS A 65 -2.39 24.43 15.22
CA LYS A 65 -3.73 24.90 15.57
C LYS A 65 -4.79 23.93 15.03
N GLY A 66 -5.62 23.38 15.91
CA GLY A 66 -6.52 22.30 15.55
C GLY A 66 -5.74 21.12 14.99
N ASN A 67 -6.08 20.69 13.78
CA ASN A 67 -5.40 19.60 13.09
C ASN A 67 -4.38 20.06 12.05
N LYS A 68 -4.06 21.39 11.98
CA LYS A 68 -3.21 21.99 10.95
C LYS A 68 -1.93 22.59 11.52
N ILE A 69 -0.90 22.56 10.70
CA ILE A 69 0.32 23.36 10.93
C ILE A 69 -0.04 24.84 10.76
N MET A 70 0.17 25.61 11.82
CA MET A 70 -0.08 27.05 11.82
C MET A 70 1.12 27.83 11.31
N ALA A 71 2.32 27.47 11.78
CA ALA A 71 3.57 28.11 11.41
C ALA A 71 4.78 27.23 11.73
N LEU A 72 5.91 27.56 11.09
CA LEU A 72 7.23 26.98 11.38
C LEU A 72 8.26 28.11 11.53
N GLY A 73 9.24 27.93 12.38
CA GLY A 73 10.28 28.93 12.63
C GLY A 73 11.24 28.54 13.74
N SER A 74 11.84 29.54 14.37
CA SER A 74 12.63 29.38 15.59
C SER A 74 11.74 29.15 16.81
N ASP A 75 12.31 28.63 17.89
CA ASP A 75 11.61 28.49 19.18
C ASP A 75 11.06 29.83 19.68
N ALA A 76 11.78 30.93 19.46
CA ALA A 76 11.35 32.24 19.88
C ALA A 76 10.11 32.73 19.13
N GLU A 77 10.12 32.61 17.79
CA GLU A 77 8.96 32.98 16.94
C GLU A 77 7.72 32.13 17.27
N MET A 78 7.89 30.83 17.47
CA MET A 78 6.74 29.95 17.77
C MET A 78 6.18 30.17 19.17
N ARG A 79 7.00 30.63 20.13
CA ARG A 79 6.53 31.05 21.47
C ARG A 79 5.63 32.28 21.42
N GLU A 80 5.84 33.20 20.46
CA GLU A 80 4.96 34.36 20.25
C GLU A 80 3.55 33.96 19.82
N LEU A 81 3.39 32.78 19.22
CA LEU A 81 2.09 32.23 18.82
C LEU A 81 1.37 31.48 19.94
N ALA A 82 2.02 31.30 21.10
CA ALA A 82 1.49 30.55 22.22
C ALA A 82 0.65 31.42 23.15
N GLY A 83 -0.44 30.88 23.66
CA GLY A 83 -1.28 31.45 24.70
C GLY A 83 -1.25 30.64 26.01
N PRO A 84 -2.03 31.04 27.00
CA PRO A 84 -2.02 30.39 28.33
C PRO A 84 -2.37 28.90 28.31
N ALA A 85 -3.09 28.43 27.30
CA ALA A 85 -3.52 27.03 27.16
C ALA A 85 -2.64 26.23 26.17
N THR A 86 -1.63 26.85 25.57
CA THR A 86 -0.76 26.19 24.59
C THR A 86 0.14 25.16 25.28
N ARG A 87 0.11 23.94 24.76
CA ARG A 87 1.00 22.84 25.18
C ARG A 87 2.35 22.96 24.48
N PHE A 88 3.44 22.88 25.22
CA PHE A 88 4.79 22.80 24.68
C PHE A 88 5.31 21.38 24.73
N ILE A 89 5.90 20.90 23.62
CA ILE A 89 6.55 19.60 23.52
C ILE A 89 8.00 19.82 23.11
N ASP A 90 8.93 19.59 24.02
CA ASP A 90 10.37 19.62 23.73
C ASP A 90 10.78 18.30 23.07
N VAL A 91 11.11 18.33 21.80
CA VAL A 91 11.57 17.14 21.06
C VAL A 91 13.08 16.88 21.24
N ARG A 92 13.75 17.61 22.11
CA ARG A 92 15.13 17.36 22.60
C ARG A 92 16.17 17.25 21.47
N GLY A 93 16.11 18.12 20.49
CA GLY A 93 17.01 18.13 19.32
C GLY A 93 16.77 17.01 18.31
N LYS A 94 15.68 16.25 18.45
CA LYS A 94 15.36 15.14 17.54
C LYS A 94 14.89 15.64 16.18
N THR A 95 15.07 14.78 15.16
CA THR A 95 14.59 15.05 13.81
C THR A 95 13.11 14.77 13.71
N VAL A 96 12.37 15.75 13.19
CA VAL A 96 10.94 15.66 12.89
C VAL A 96 10.78 15.66 11.37
N ILE A 97 10.04 14.70 10.84
CA ILE A 97 9.73 14.56 9.41
C ILE A 97 8.22 14.51 9.23
N PRO A 98 7.68 14.72 8.00
CA PRO A 98 6.28 14.42 7.72
C PRO A 98 5.93 12.99 8.08
N GLY A 99 4.69 12.75 8.47
CA GLY A 99 4.19 11.42 8.70
C GLY A 99 4.38 10.53 7.47
N LEU A 100 4.82 9.30 7.69
CA LEU A 100 5.11 8.36 6.61
C LEU A 100 3.83 7.88 5.94
N ILE A 101 3.86 7.83 4.61
CA ILE A 101 2.75 7.42 3.75
C ILE A 101 3.09 6.07 3.13
N GLN A 102 2.30 5.07 3.46
CA GLN A 102 2.34 3.77 2.80
C GLN A 102 1.47 3.82 1.54
N THR A 103 2.06 3.62 0.38
CA THR A 103 1.40 3.81 -0.91
C THR A 103 0.59 2.59 -1.37
N HIS A 104 0.98 1.38 -0.91
CA HIS A 104 0.26 0.15 -1.26
C HIS A 104 0.42 -0.88 -0.15
N TYR A 105 -0.68 -1.22 0.54
CA TYR A 105 -0.65 -2.21 1.60
C TYR A 105 -1.97 -2.97 1.72
N HIS A 106 -1.89 -4.26 1.99
CA HIS A 106 -3.06 -5.12 2.19
C HIS A 106 -3.34 -5.26 3.69
N LEU A 107 -3.93 -4.23 4.31
CA LEU A 107 -4.17 -4.18 5.75
C LEU A 107 -5.05 -5.30 6.29
N PHE A 108 -6.05 -5.72 5.51
CA PHE A 108 -7.08 -6.66 5.97
C PHE A 108 -6.49 -8.00 6.42
N GLY A 109 -5.67 -8.65 5.59
CA GLY A 109 -5.10 -9.96 5.89
C GLY A 109 -4.27 -9.99 7.17
N PRO A 110 -3.24 -9.14 7.31
CA PRO A 110 -2.45 -9.04 8.53
C PRO A 110 -3.27 -8.69 9.78
N ALA A 111 -4.21 -7.77 9.68
CA ALA A 111 -5.08 -7.39 10.80
C ALA A 111 -5.96 -8.57 11.25
N ALA A 112 -6.60 -9.24 10.30
CA ALA A 112 -7.42 -10.41 10.54
C ALA A 112 -6.63 -11.56 11.15
N THR A 113 -5.44 -11.83 10.63
CA THR A 113 -4.56 -12.90 11.14
C THR A 113 -4.05 -12.61 12.56
N LYS A 114 -3.61 -11.37 12.81
CA LYS A 114 -3.00 -11.01 14.10
C LYS A 114 -4.03 -10.79 15.21
N TYR A 115 -5.10 -10.08 14.91
CA TYR A 115 -6.08 -9.63 15.91
C TYR A 115 -7.43 -10.31 15.80
N GLY A 116 -7.73 -11.02 14.70
CA GLY A 116 -8.98 -11.77 14.55
C GLY A 116 -9.28 -12.68 15.75
N PRO A 117 -8.36 -13.56 16.17
CA PRO A 117 -8.60 -14.42 17.33
C PRO A 117 -8.90 -13.65 18.62
N GLN A 118 -8.24 -12.52 18.85
CA GLN A 118 -8.42 -11.68 20.03
C GLN A 118 -9.83 -11.06 20.10
N VAL A 119 -10.41 -10.72 18.93
CA VAL A 119 -11.76 -10.12 18.85
C VAL A 119 -12.86 -11.16 18.59
N GLY A 120 -12.52 -12.44 18.62
CA GLY A 120 -13.47 -13.53 18.38
C GLY A 120 -13.76 -13.78 16.89
N LEU A 121 -12.81 -13.43 16.01
CA LEU A 121 -12.77 -13.79 14.59
C LEU A 121 -11.60 -14.75 14.39
N ALA A 122 -11.84 -16.04 14.45
CA ALA A 122 -10.81 -17.05 14.20
C ALA A 122 -10.99 -17.64 12.80
N ASP A 123 -9.88 -18.15 12.25
CA ASP A 123 -9.94 -19.07 11.12
C ASP A 123 -10.50 -20.40 11.63
N PRO A 124 -11.70 -20.80 11.20
CA PRO A 124 -12.33 -22.02 11.70
C PRO A 124 -11.70 -23.28 11.08
N SER A 125 -10.77 -23.15 10.14
CA SER A 125 -10.23 -24.31 9.43
C SER A 125 -9.05 -24.97 10.15
N ILE A 126 -8.91 -26.27 9.97
CA ILE A 126 -7.71 -27.00 10.34
C ILE A 126 -6.62 -26.69 9.32
N GLN A 127 -5.50 -26.16 9.78
CA GLN A 127 -4.39 -25.77 8.93
C GLN A 127 -3.43 -26.92 8.73
N LEU A 128 -3.15 -27.25 7.47
CA LEU A 128 -2.14 -28.22 7.06
C LEU A 128 -1.11 -27.55 6.15
N THR A 129 0.15 -28.02 6.21
CA THR A 129 1.17 -27.66 5.22
C THR A 129 1.66 -28.92 4.54
N VAL A 130 1.63 -28.91 3.21
CA VAL A 130 2.12 -30.03 2.40
C VAL A 130 3.14 -29.49 1.41
N GLU A 131 4.34 -30.07 1.42
CA GLU A 131 5.37 -29.78 0.45
C GLU A 131 5.14 -30.61 -0.81
N ALA A 132 5.22 -29.98 -1.98
CA ALA A 132 5.05 -30.64 -3.27
C ALA A 132 6.12 -31.71 -3.50
N ALA A 133 5.75 -32.74 -4.23
CA ALA A 133 6.67 -33.71 -4.79
C ALA A 133 7.24 -33.20 -6.13
N SER A 134 8.07 -34.01 -6.79
CA SER A 134 8.72 -33.67 -8.06
C SER A 134 7.80 -33.73 -9.29
N SER A 135 6.57 -34.24 -9.13
CA SER A 135 5.57 -34.26 -10.22
C SER A 135 4.16 -33.93 -9.73
N PRO A 136 3.25 -33.50 -10.63
CA PRO A 136 1.85 -33.24 -10.31
C PRO A 136 1.13 -34.46 -9.74
N GLU A 137 1.37 -35.67 -10.28
CA GLU A 137 0.73 -36.92 -9.84
C GLU A 137 1.18 -37.29 -8.43
N ALA A 138 2.49 -37.23 -8.18
CA ALA A 138 3.05 -37.51 -6.86
C ALA A 138 2.58 -36.50 -5.81
N THR A 139 2.47 -35.22 -6.20
CA THR A 139 1.93 -34.15 -5.34
C THR A 139 0.46 -34.36 -5.05
N SER A 140 -0.35 -34.69 -6.05
CA SER A 140 -1.79 -35.00 -5.89
C SER A 140 -2.02 -36.16 -4.93
N LYS A 141 -1.20 -37.22 -5.04
CA LYS A 141 -1.23 -38.37 -4.12
C LYS A 141 -0.85 -37.95 -2.69
N LYS A 142 0.25 -37.19 -2.52
CA LYS A 142 0.74 -36.71 -1.23
C LYS A 142 -0.28 -35.80 -0.53
N LEU A 143 -0.92 -34.89 -1.27
CA LEU A 143 -1.99 -34.03 -0.77
C LEU A 143 -3.15 -34.87 -0.20
N ARG A 144 -3.68 -35.82 -0.98
CA ARG A 144 -4.76 -36.70 -0.54
C ARG A 144 -4.39 -37.48 0.72
N GLU A 145 -3.23 -38.12 0.73
CA GLU A 145 -2.76 -38.92 1.88
C GLU A 145 -2.57 -38.07 3.13
N SER A 146 -2.01 -36.86 3.00
CA SER A 146 -1.83 -35.91 4.11
C SER A 146 -3.17 -35.47 4.71
N ILE A 147 -4.15 -35.13 3.87
CA ILE A 147 -5.49 -34.73 4.34
C ILE A 147 -6.18 -35.91 5.06
N LEU A 148 -6.20 -37.10 4.48
CA LEU A 148 -6.82 -38.28 5.07
C LEU A 148 -6.13 -38.65 6.40
N ASN A 149 -4.82 -38.57 6.46
CA ASN A 149 -4.08 -38.81 7.69
C ASN A 149 -4.43 -37.79 8.78
N ALA A 150 -4.51 -36.50 8.43
CA ALA A 150 -4.90 -35.44 9.37
C ALA A 150 -6.31 -35.70 9.92
N ILE A 151 -7.28 -35.99 9.06
CA ILE A 151 -8.67 -36.32 9.47
C ILE A 151 -8.68 -37.46 10.49
N ARG A 152 -7.92 -38.53 10.21
CA ARG A 152 -7.86 -39.71 11.08
C ARG A 152 -7.15 -39.42 12.41
N VAL A 153 -5.95 -38.80 12.36
CA VAL A 153 -5.09 -38.62 13.54
C VAL A 153 -5.65 -37.54 14.47
N GLN A 154 -6.17 -36.47 13.92
CA GLN A 154 -6.74 -35.36 14.68
C GLN A 154 -8.24 -35.53 14.97
N SER A 155 -8.86 -36.62 14.49
CA SER A 155 -10.30 -36.88 14.65
C SER A 155 -11.14 -35.68 14.20
N ILE A 156 -10.83 -35.10 13.01
CA ILE A 156 -11.50 -33.87 12.52
C ILE A 156 -12.98 -34.15 12.31
N PRO A 157 -13.89 -33.37 12.93
CA PRO A 157 -15.34 -33.57 12.78
C PRO A 157 -15.83 -33.32 11.36
N LYS A 158 -16.86 -34.05 10.92
CA LYS A 158 -17.52 -33.78 9.63
C LYS A 158 -18.01 -32.32 9.54
N GLY A 159 -17.90 -31.71 8.38
CA GLY A 159 -18.23 -30.31 8.15
C GLY A 159 -17.14 -29.31 8.57
N GLN A 160 -16.12 -29.76 9.29
CA GLN A 160 -15.00 -28.91 9.65
C GLN A 160 -14.18 -28.56 8.40
N TRP A 161 -13.86 -27.28 8.21
CA TRP A 161 -12.98 -26.81 7.14
C TRP A 161 -11.54 -27.28 7.32
N ILE A 162 -10.91 -27.66 6.22
CA ILE A 162 -9.48 -28.00 6.14
C ILE A 162 -8.83 -27.07 5.11
N SER A 163 -7.85 -26.29 5.55
CA SER A 163 -7.04 -25.41 4.72
C SER A 163 -5.66 -26.01 4.55
N VAL A 164 -5.26 -26.29 3.32
CA VAL A 164 -3.96 -26.88 3.00
C VAL A 164 -3.10 -25.86 2.29
N ARG A 165 -1.96 -25.51 2.88
CA ARG A 165 -0.93 -24.72 2.23
C ARG A 165 0.00 -25.66 1.46
N LEU A 166 -0.02 -25.58 0.12
CA LEU A 166 0.92 -26.28 -0.74
C LEU A 166 2.18 -25.44 -0.93
N THR A 167 3.30 -25.91 -0.41
CA THR A 167 4.62 -25.26 -0.56
C THR A 167 5.43 -25.92 -1.67
N GLU A 168 6.41 -25.19 -2.22
CA GLU A 168 7.30 -25.74 -3.23
C GLU A 168 8.14 -26.89 -2.65
N GLY A 169 8.38 -27.90 -3.46
CA GLY A 169 9.35 -28.95 -3.16
C GLY A 169 10.78 -28.47 -3.46
N PRO A 170 11.79 -29.09 -2.82
CA PRO A 170 13.18 -28.66 -2.93
C PRO A 170 13.75 -28.79 -4.35
N GLU A 171 13.18 -29.67 -5.16
CA GLU A 171 13.62 -29.91 -6.54
C GLU A 171 12.80 -29.09 -7.56
N ASN A 172 11.76 -28.40 -7.12
CA ASN A 172 10.87 -27.65 -8.01
C ASN A 172 11.39 -26.23 -8.24
N LEU A 173 11.25 -25.76 -9.47
CA LEU A 173 11.40 -24.34 -9.73
C LEU A 173 10.35 -23.58 -8.94
N PRO A 174 10.69 -22.44 -8.38
CA PRO A 174 9.72 -21.58 -7.72
C PRO A 174 8.53 -21.23 -8.62
N GLY A 175 7.32 -21.23 -8.06
CA GLY A 175 6.08 -21.02 -8.80
C GLY A 175 5.51 -22.26 -9.49
N THR A 176 6.22 -23.40 -9.50
CA THR A 176 5.78 -24.65 -10.11
C THR A 176 4.42 -25.10 -9.61
N ASN A 177 4.18 -25.06 -8.30
CA ASN A 177 2.91 -25.43 -7.70
C ASN A 177 1.73 -24.63 -8.30
N ARG A 178 1.92 -23.32 -8.43
CA ARG A 178 0.89 -22.44 -8.98
C ARG A 178 0.63 -22.75 -10.45
N ILE A 179 1.68 -23.05 -11.21
CA ILE A 179 1.57 -23.42 -12.62
C ILE A 179 0.78 -24.72 -12.76
N TRP A 180 1.08 -25.73 -11.95
CA TRP A 180 0.33 -26.99 -11.95
C TRP A 180 -1.15 -26.81 -11.60
N LEU A 181 -1.47 -25.92 -10.65
CA LEU A 181 -2.85 -25.59 -10.34
C LEU A 181 -3.51 -24.86 -11.51
N TYR A 182 -2.84 -23.86 -12.06
CA TYR A 182 -3.35 -23.08 -13.19
C TYR A 182 -3.53 -23.94 -14.45
N GLY A 183 -2.56 -24.78 -14.80
CA GLY A 183 -2.63 -25.72 -15.92
C GLY A 183 -3.59 -26.89 -15.70
N SER A 184 -4.24 -26.98 -14.53
CA SER A 184 -5.12 -28.07 -14.15
C SER A 184 -4.45 -29.45 -14.08
N GLU A 185 -3.13 -29.49 -13.96
CA GLU A 185 -2.36 -30.71 -13.72
C GLU A 185 -2.62 -31.24 -12.30
N ILE A 186 -2.76 -30.31 -11.34
CA ILE A 186 -3.26 -30.59 -10.00
C ILE A 186 -4.63 -29.94 -9.85
N ASN A 187 -5.65 -30.75 -9.63
CA ASN A 187 -7.02 -30.31 -9.45
C ASN A 187 -7.78 -31.27 -8.50
N ARG A 188 -9.02 -30.93 -8.14
CA ARG A 188 -9.83 -31.76 -7.23
C ARG A 188 -10.03 -33.19 -7.70
N ARG A 189 -10.01 -33.46 -9.03
CA ARG A 189 -10.19 -34.81 -9.61
C ARG A 189 -8.89 -35.60 -9.56
N THR A 190 -7.74 -34.99 -9.91
CA THR A 190 -6.42 -35.66 -9.83
C THR A 190 -6.06 -35.99 -8.39
N ILE A 191 -6.45 -35.14 -7.45
CA ILE A 191 -6.29 -35.39 -5.99
C ILE A 191 -7.33 -36.41 -5.50
N LEU A 192 -8.43 -36.63 -6.22
CA LEU A 192 -9.60 -37.40 -5.80
C LEU A 192 -10.29 -36.81 -4.54
N LEU A 193 -10.32 -35.49 -4.38
CA LEU A 193 -10.80 -34.83 -3.17
C LEU A 193 -12.27 -35.17 -2.88
N ASP A 194 -13.16 -35.04 -3.88
CA ASP A 194 -14.61 -35.18 -3.69
C ASP A 194 -14.98 -36.62 -3.28
N ARG A 195 -14.22 -37.60 -3.79
CA ARG A 195 -14.43 -39.00 -3.44
C ARG A 195 -13.82 -39.38 -2.09
N SER A 196 -12.65 -38.83 -1.81
CA SER A 196 -11.85 -39.22 -0.62
C SER A 196 -12.24 -38.44 0.62
N VAL A 197 -12.70 -37.18 0.45
CA VAL A 197 -13.00 -36.24 1.53
C VAL A 197 -14.35 -35.55 1.29
N PRO A 198 -15.45 -36.30 1.15
CA PRO A 198 -16.75 -35.73 0.80
C PRO A 198 -17.42 -34.96 1.93
N ASP A 199 -17.05 -35.26 3.17
CA ASP A 199 -17.72 -34.73 4.36
C ASP A 199 -17.04 -33.47 4.94
N HIS A 200 -15.91 -33.04 4.35
CA HIS A 200 -15.16 -31.87 4.83
C HIS A 200 -14.98 -30.87 3.68
N PRO A 201 -15.32 -29.59 3.87
CA PRO A 201 -14.93 -28.55 2.93
C PRO A 201 -13.40 -28.36 2.97
N VAL A 202 -12.75 -28.49 1.81
CA VAL A 202 -11.29 -28.41 1.67
C VAL A 202 -10.93 -27.28 0.73
N VAL A 203 -9.96 -26.46 1.14
CA VAL A 203 -9.26 -25.52 0.29
C VAL A 203 -7.77 -25.85 0.29
N ILE A 204 -7.19 -26.03 -0.89
CA ILE A 204 -5.75 -26.19 -1.10
C ILE A 204 -5.25 -24.92 -1.77
N ASN A 205 -4.29 -24.24 -1.15
CA ASN A 205 -3.77 -22.98 -1.67
C ASN A 205 -2.25 -23.07 -1.95
N ALA A 206 -1.86 -22.48 -3.08
CA ALA A 206 -0.50 -22.21 -3.47
C ALA A 206 -0.39 -20.71 -3.77
N ARG A 207 -0.05 -19.91 -2.75
CA ARG A 207 -0.02 -18.44 -2.80
C ARG A 207 -1.36 -17.82 -3.22
N GLN A 208 -1.49 -17.39 -4.47
CA GLN A 208 -2.67 -16.68 -4.99
C GLN A 208 -3.64 -17.58 -5.76
N SER A 209 -3.38 -18.88 -5.81
CA SER A 209 -4.20 -19.85 -6.50
C SER A 209 -4.62 -20.96 -5.56
N GLY A 210 -5.79 -21.51 -5.76
CA GLY A 210 -6.28 -22.58 -4.91
C GLY A 210 -7.30 -23.48 -5.58
N ILE A 211 -7.53 -24.60 -4.93
CA ILE A 211 -8.50 -25.62 -5.33
C ILE A 211 -9.46 -25.82 -4.18
N PHE A 212 -10.76 -25.82 -4.51
CA PHE A 212 -11.84 -26.17 -3.61
C PHE A 212 -12.43 -27.51 -4.01
N ASN A 213 -12.78 -28.37 -3.05
CA ASN A 213 -13.58 -29.56 -3.31
C ASN A 213 -15.08 -29.22 -3.42
N GLU A 214 -15.90 -30.20 -3.82
CA GLU A 214 -17.35 -30.01 -4.01
C GLU A 214 -18.05 -29.53 -2.73
N ALA A 215 -17.65 -30.04 -1.57
CA ALA A 215 -18.20 -29.63 -0.29
C ALA A 215 -17.93 -28.13 0.00
N ALA A 216 -16.72 -27.66 -0.30
CA ALA A 216 -16.37 -26.25 -0.16
C ALA A 216 -17.08 -25.38 -1.21
N ILE A 217 -17.11 -25.79 -2.48
CA ILE A 217 -17.79 -25.07 -3.57
C ILE A 217 -19.28 -24.89 -3.25
N LYS A 218 -19.94 -25.91 -2.76
CA LYS A 218 -21.35 -25.83 -2.38
C LYS A 218 -21.59 -24.72 -1.35
N LEU A 219 -20.75 -24.64 -0.32
CA LEU A 219 -20.85 -23.60 0.69
C LEU A 219 -20.48 -22.21 0.12
N MET A 220 -19.44 -22.13 -0.72
CA MET A 220 -19.03 -20.86 -1.32
C MET A 220 -20.09 -20.28 -2.26
N LYS A 221 -20.87 -21.13 -2.97
CA LYS A 221 -21.99 -20.69 -3.82
C LYS A 221 -23.13 -20.02 -3.05
N GLU A 222 -23.25 -20.23 -1.75
CA GLU A 222 -24.22 -19.51 -0.93
C GLU A 222 -23.91 -17.99 -0.90
N VAL A 223 -22.63 -17.63 -1.00
CA VAL A 223 -22.15 -16.23 -0.99
C VAL A 223 -21.83 -15.74 -2.41
N TYR A 224 -21.33 -16.63 -3.24
CA TYR A 224 -20.89 -16.36 -4.61
C TYR A 224 -21.65 -17.26 -5.60
N PRO A 225 -22.93 -16.98 -5.90
CA PRO A 225 -23.75 -17.83 -6.75
C PRO A 225 -23.22 -17.99 -8.17
N ASP A 226 -22.46 -17.00 -8.68
CA ASP A 226 -21.84 -16.99 -10.00
C ASP A 226 -20.47 -17.69 -10.03
N TRP A 227 -20.15 -18.52 -9.03
CA TRP A 227 -18.84 -19.15 -8.89
C TRP A 227 -18.35 -19.87 -10.16
N GLU A 228 -19.23 -20.53 -10.87
CA GLU A 228 -18.88 -21.29 -12.09
C GLU A 228 -18.41 -20.37 -13.22
N GLU A 229 -19.03 -19.20 -13.37
CA GLU A 229 -18.60 -18.18 -14.32
C GLU A 229 -17.32 -17.49 -13.85
N SER A 230 -17.13 -17.37 -12.55
CA SER A 230 -16.00 -16.68 -11.95
C SER A 230 -14.68 -17.42 -12.12
N THR A 231 -14.71 -18.74 -12.14
CA THR A 231 -13.51 -19.58 -12.24
C THR A 231 -12.90 -19.61 -13.63
N ASP A 232 -13.63 -19.17 -14.67
CA ASP A 232 -13.09 -18.92 -16.02
C ASP A 232 -12.53 -17.49 -16.17
N LEU A 233 -11.88 -16.99 -15.12
CA LEU A 233 -11.36 -15.62 -15.09
C LEU A 233 -10.32 -15.32 -16.16
N GLU A 234 -9.72 -16.33 -16.74
CA GLU A 234 -8.56 -16.19 -17.62
C GLU A 234 -8.67 -17.10 -18.86
N ASN A 235 -9.88 -17.42 -19.29
CA ASN A 235 -10.15 -18.38 -20.38
C ASN A 235 -9.47 -19.74 -20.16
N ARG A 236 -9.44 -20.18 -18.92
CA ARG A 236 -8.81 -21.43 -18.53
C ARG A 236 -9.81 -22.57 -18.67
N PRO A 237 -9.53 -23.59 -19.50
CA PRO A 237 -10.41 -24.73 -19.68
C PRO A 237 -10.66 -25.49 -18.39
N GLY A 238 -11.94 -25.79 -18.10
CA GLY A 238 -12.31 -26.66 -17.00
C GLY A 238 -12.17 -26.09 -15.58
N SER A 239 -11.90 -24.82 -15.42
CA SER A 239 -11.59 -24.21 -14.13
C SER A 239 -12.66 -24.41 -13.05
N ALA A 240 -13.94 -24.22 -13.38
CA ALA A 240 -15.04 -24.45 -12.45
C ALA A 240 -15.17 -25.93 -12.05
N MET A 241 -15.02 -26.82 -13.02
CA MET A 241 -15.11 -28.25 -12.78
C MET A 241 -13.94 -28.79 -11.98
N ASP A 242 -12.77 -28.13 -12.05
CA ASP A 242 -11.57 -28.50 -11.33
C ASP A 242 -11.49 -27.92 -9.91
N GLY A 243 -12.46 -27.06 -9.55
CA GLY A 243 -12.51 -26.38 -8.25
C GLY A 243 -11.51 -25.25 -8.10
N TYR A 244 -10.87 -24.84 -9.21
CA TYR A 244 -9.84 -23.79 -9.18
C TYR A 244 -10.43 -22.40 -8.94
N ALA A 245 -9.74 -21.62 -8.16
CA ALA A 245 -9.96 -20.19 -8.04
C ALA A 245 -8.61 -19.46 -8.10
N ALA A 246 -8.45 -18.60 -9.09
CA ALA A 246 -7.34 -17.66 -9.16
C ALA A 246 -7.73 -16.40 -8.38
N VAL A 247 -7.38 -16.36 -7.10
CA VAL A 247 -7.63 -15.18 -6.28
C VAL A 247 -6.36 -14.84 -5.54
N PRO A 248 -5.89 -13.60 -5.60
CA PRO A 248 -4.65 -13.20 -4.93
C PRO A 248 -4.69 -13.38 -3.43
N GLU A 249 -5.85 -13.34 -2.86
CA GLU A 249 -6.05 -13.56 -1.44
C GLU A 249 -7.17 -14.57 -1.25
N LEU A 250 -6.89 -15.81 -1.61
CA LEU A 250 -7.79 -16.92 -1.33
C LEU A 250 -8.23 -16.91 0.15
N GLN A 251 -7.30 -16.53 1.04
CA GLN A 251 -7.56 -16.32 2.45
C GLN A 251 -8.60 -15.21 2.68
N GLY A 252 -8.57 -14.12 1.91
CA GLY A 252 -9.56 -13.05 2.02
C GLY A 252 -10.96 -13.49 1.62
N ILE A 253 -11.10 -14.33 0.58
CA ILE A 253 -12.40 -14.90 0.18
C ILE A 253 -12.94 -15.82 1.26
N THR A 254 -12.12 -16.74 1.77
CA THR A 254 -12.53 -17.66 2.83
C THR A 254 -12.90 -16.90 4.10
N PHE A 255 -12.16 -15.86 4.48
CA PHE A 255 -12.54 -15.00 5.62
C PHE A 255 -13.85 -14.26 5.39
N SER A 256 -14.11 -13.73 4.20
CA SER A 256 -15.40 -13.12 3.87
C SER A 256 -16.56 -14.10 3.96
N PHE A 257 -16.32 -15.34 3.55
CA PHE A 257 -17.30 -16.41 3.71
C PHE A 257 -17.49 -16.78 5.18
N TRP A 258 -16.42 -17.06 5.92
CA TRP A 258 -16.49 -17.52 7.31
C TRP A 258 -17.07 -16.46 8.25
N TRP A 259 -16.81 -15.16 7.96
CA TRP A 259 -17.23 -14.05 8.79
C TRP A 259 -18.43 -13.27 8.26
N ARG A 260 -19.16 -13.85 7.28
CA ARG A 260 -20.31 -13.16 6.65
C ARG A 260 -21.40 -12.75 7.65
N ASP A 261 -21.62 -13.57 8.65
CA ASP A 261 -22.64 -13.39 9.67
C ASP A 261 -22.11 -12.75 10.98
N GLU A 262 -20.81 -12.48 11.03
CA GLU A 262 -20.19 -11.86 12.20
C GLU A 262 -20.46 -10.36 12.24
N PRO A 263 -20.62 -9.78 13.46
CA PRO A 263 -20.76 -8.34 13.60
C PRO A 263 -19.57 -7.59 13.02
N VAL A 264 -19.85 -6.55 12.23
CA VAL A 264 -18.83 -5.70 11.60
C VAL A 264 -17.92 -5.04 12.64
N ASP A 265 -18.40 -4.91 13.87
CA ASP A 265 -17.66 -4.36 15.02
C ASP A 265 -16.39 -5.15 15.35
N LYS A 266 -16.45 -6.49 15.25
CA LYS A 266 -15.27 -7.34 15.50
C LYS A 266 -14.17 -7.07 14.47
N LEU A 267 -14.53 -6.99 13.19
CA LEU A 267 -13.57 -6.69 12.14
C LEU A 267 -13.03 -5.26 12.26
N ALA A 268 -13.89 -4.30 12.57
CA ALA A 268 -13.49 -2.92 12.84
C ALA A 268 -12.48 -2.85 13.99
N GLU A 269 -12.70 -3.60 15.06
CA GLU A 269 -11.77 -3.65 16.20
C GLU A 269 -10.42 -4.29 15.82
N ALA A 270 -10.41 -5.37 15.03
CA ALA A 270 -9.16 -5.97 14.54
C ALA A 270 -8.35 -4.98 13.68
N LEU A 271 -9.02 -4.24 12.78
CA LEU A 271 -8.39 -3.21 11.95
C LEU A 271 -7.88 -2.03 12.79
N TYR A 272 -8.63 -1.63 13.81
CA TYR A 272 -8.22 -0.57 14.75
C TYR A 272 -6.95 -0.97 15.51
N LEU A 273 -6.93 -2.14 16.13
CA LEU A 273 -5.78 -2.65 16.88
C LEU A 273 -4.53 -2.75 16.01
N TYR A 274 -4.70 -3.20 14.76
CA TYR A 274 -3.59 -3.25 13.81
C TYR A 274 -3.10 -1.84 13.43
N GLY A 275 -4.01 -0.91 13.27
CA GLY A 275 -3.68 0.49 12.98
C GLY A 275 -2.88 1.17 14.09
N LEU A 276 -3.09 0.80 15.36
CA LEU A 276 -2.27 1.29 16.48
C LEU A 276 -0.80 0.85 16.37
N GLU A 277 -0.53 -0.32 15.76
CA GLU A 277 0.85 -0.74 15.49
C GLU A 277 1.51 0.14 14.42
N LEU A 278 0.74 0.61 13.42
CA LEU A 278 1.25 1.47 12.37
C LEU A 278 1.71 2.83 12.90
N GLN A 279 1.03 3.33 13.93
CA GLN A 279 1.42 4.58 14.60
C GLN A 279 2.82 4.49 15.23
N LYS A 280 3.22 3.30 15.73
CA LYS A 280 4.54 3.08 16.36
C LYS A 280 5.71 3.19 15.38
N VAL A 281 5.44 3.11 14.09
CA VAL A 281 6.44 3.23 13.03
C VAL A 281 6.33 4.54 12.25
N GLY A 282 5.55 5.51 12.75
CA GLY A 282 5.39 6.83 12.11
C GLY A 282 4.47 6.87 10.91
N MET A 283 3.71 5.80 10.67
CA MET A 283 2.79 5.70 9.55
C MET A 283 1.50 6.42 9.88
N THR A 284 1.28 7.59 9.28
CA THR A 284 0.07 8.40 9.48
C THR A 284 -0.98 8.18 8.41
N THR A 285 -0.56 7.72 7.23
CA THR A 285 -1.46 7.50 6.09
C THR A 285 -1.15 6.16 5.40
N VAL A 286 -2.20 5.43 5.08
CA VAL A 286 -2.09 4.17 4.34
C VAL A 286 -2.98 4.21 3.10
N SER A 287 -2.40 3.79 1.98
CA SER A 287 -3.15 3.47 0.77
C SER A 287 -3.31 1.96 0.69
N THR A 288 -4.54 1.48 0.61
CA THR A 288 -4.84 0.05 0.70
C THR A 288 -5.83 -0.42 -0.34
N ARG A 289 -5.59 -1.62 -0.82
CA ARG A 289 -6.56 -2.33 -1.64
C ARG A 289 -7.68 -2.89 -0.75
N ILE A 290 -8.91 -2.72 -1.19
CA ILE A 290 -10.08 -3.34 -0.56
C ILE A 290 -10.79 -4.26 -1.55
N LEU A 291 -10.83 -5.55 -1.20
CA LEU A 291 -11.47 -6.59 -1.99
C LEU A 291 -12.95 -6.76 -1.64
N PHE A 292 -13.32 -6.62 -0.37
CA PHE A 292 -14.62 -7.06 0.14
C PHE A 292 -15.42 -5.93 0.75
N PRO A 293 -16.74 -5.87 0.50
CA PRO A 293 -17.62 -4.85 1.07
C PRO A 293 -17.59 -4.79 2.60
N THR A 294 -17.39 -5.93 3.26
CA THR A 294 -17.33 -6.02 4.72
C THR A 294 -16.17 -5.20 5.29
N VAL A 295 -15.02 -5.17 4.59
CA VAL A 295 -13.86 -4.36 4.99
C VAL A 295 -14.18 -2.86 4.87
N VAL A 296 -14.85 -2.44 3.77
CA VAL A 296 -15.32 -1.06 3.62
C VAL A 296 -16.29 -0.68 4.74
N LYS A 297 -17.23 -1.58 5.09
CA LYS A 297 -18.17 -1.35 6.21
C LYS A 297 -17.44 -1.17 7.53
N ALA A 298 -16.41 -1.97 7.81
CA ALA A 298 -15.61 -1.89 9.02
C ALA A 298 -14.85 -0.56 9.12
N TYR A 299 -14.19 -0.12 8.05
CA TYR A 299 -13.52 1.18 8.01
C TYR A 299 -14.51 2.35 8.11
N ASN A 300 -15.66 2.28 7.42
CA ASN A 300 -16.71 3.28 7.53
C ASN A 300 -17.25 3.37 8.96
N LYS A 301 -17.33 2.26 9.70
CA LYS A 301 -17.69 2.28 11.10
C LYS A 301 -16.65 3.02 11.93
N LEU A 302 -15.37 2.66 11.79
CA LEU A 302 -14.28 3.36 12.50
C LEU A 302 -14.26 4.86 12.19
N ASN A 303 -14.51 5.24 10.94
CA ASN A 303 -14.55 6.65 10.54
C ASN A 303 -15.72 7.40 11.20
N ARG A 304 -16.93 6.83 11.20
CA ARG A 304 -18.10 7.43 11.86
C ARG A 304 -17.94 7.54 13.38
N ASP A 305 -17.22 6.59 13.97
CA ASP A 305 -16.97 6.56 15.41
C ASP A 305 -15.77 7.43 15.82
N ASN A 306 -15.15 8.16 14.87
CA ASN A 306 -13.91 8.94 15.02
C ASN A 306 -12.76 8.10 15.62
N ARG A 307 -12.65 6.85 15.20
CA ARG A 307 -11.67 5.88 15.70
C ARG A 307 -10.69 5.39 14.62
N LEU A 308 -10.64 6.03 13.44
CA LEU A 308 -9.61 5.66 12.47
C LEU A 308 -8.22 5.98 13.03
N PRO A 309 -7.35 4.97 13.17
CA PRO A 309 -6.03 5.17 13.78
C PRO A 309 -5.00 5.80 12.83
N HIS A 310 -5.34 5.93 11.55
CA HIS A 310 -4.53 6.53 10.48
C HIS A 310 -5.46 7.03 9.38
N ARG A 311 -4.97 7.90 8.49
CA ARG A 311 -5.70 8.27 7.29
C ARG A 311 -5.69 7.11 6.30
N LEU A 312 -6.79 6.94 5.58
CA LEU A 312 -7.02 5.83 4.68
C LEU A 312 -7.35 6.31 3.26
N SER A 313 -6.38 6.23 2.35
CA SER A 313 -6.62 6.19 0.91
C SER A 313 -6.96 4.77 0.53
N TYR A 314 -8.10 4.51 -0.07
CA TYR A 314 -8.39 3.14 -0.49
C TYR A 314 -8.81 3.08 -1.95
N TYR A 315 -8.57 1.93 -2.54
CA TYR A 315 -9.02 1.61 -3.89
C TYR A 315 -9.67 0.22 -3.90
N GLN A 316 -10.64 0.06 -4.78
CA GLN A 316 -11.42 -1.18 -4.86
C GLN A 316 -10.86 -2.09 -5.94
N GLU A 317 -10.90 -3.39 -5.68
CA GLU A 317 -10.64 -4.40 -6.69
C GLU A 317 -11.89 -5.25 -6.96
N PRO A 318 -12.91 -4.67 -7.62
CA PRO A 318 -14.23 -5.29 -7.71
C PRO A 318 -14.23 -6.57 -8.53
N GLN A 319 -13.32 -6.74 -9.48
CA GLN A 319 -13.20 -7.94 -10.31
C GLN A 319 -12.77 -9.19 -9.53
N ARG A 320 -12.31 -9.05 -8.30
CA ARG A 320 -11.85 -10.17 -7.45
C ARG A 320 -12.71 -10.44 -6.24
N GLY A 321 -13.41 -9.44 -5.74
CA GLY A 321 -14.17 -9.57 -4.50
C GLY A 321 -15.67 -9.53 -4.64
N ASN A 322 -16.21 -8.93 -5.71
CA ASN A 322 -17.64 -8.62 -5.81
C ASN A 322 -18.30 -9.01 -7.13
N PHE A 323 -17.55 -8.89 -8.24
CA PHE A 323 -18.09 -9.08 -9.58
C PHE A 323 -17.26 -10.11 -10.32
N TRP A 324 -17.74 -11.34 -10.35
CA TRP A 324 -17.03 -12.47 -10.89
C TRP A 324 -17.17 -12.57 -12.42
N ASN A 325 -18.29 -12.07 -12.99
CA ASN A 325 -18.41 -12.01 -14.43
C ASN A 325 -18.15 -10.62 -15.01
N LEU A 326 -17.60 -10.58 -16.21
CA LEU A 326 -17.19 -9.35 -16.86
C LEU A 326 -18.37 -8.41 -17.19
N LYS A 327 -19.56 -8.97 -17.47
CA LYS A 327 -20.78 -8.19 -17.75
C LYS A 327 -21.21 -7.39 -16.52
N SER A 328 -21.30 -8.03 -15.36
CA SER A 328 -21.65 -7.37 -14.09
C SER A 328 -20.60 -6.32 -13.70
N LEU A 329 -19.33 -6.63 -13.92
CA LEU A 329 -18.24 -5.70 -13.65
C LEU A 329 -18.32 -4.44 -14.53
N ARG A 330 -18.56 -4.58 -15.83
CA ARG A 330 -18.77 -3.46 -16.75
C ARG A 330 -19.99 -2.60 -16.36
N GLN A 331 -21.08 -3.24 -15.94
CA GLN A 331 -22.26 -2.53 -15.44
C GLN A 331 -21.95 -1.74 -14.15
N PHE A 332 -21.15 -2.33 -13.25
CA PHE A 332 -20.69 -1.64 -12.04
C PHE A 332 -19.89 -0.39 -12.37
N TYR A 333 -18.85 -0.48 -13.20
CA TYR A 333 -18.05 0.70 -13.56
C TYR A 333 -18.90 1.81 -14.20
N LYS A 334 -19.80 1.44 -15.11
CA LYS A 334 -20.71 2.38 -15.77
C LYS A 334 -21.71 3.00 -14.78
N GLY A 335 -22.29 2.19 -13.90
CA GLY A 335 -23.34 2.63 -12.98
C GLY A 335 -22.81 3.43 -11.78
N ALA A 336 -21.61 3.14 -11.32
CA ALA A 336 -20.99 3.83 -10.18
C ALA A 336 -20.44 5.23 -10.56
N GLY A 337 -20.25 5.53 -11.86
CA GLY A 337 -19.90 6.87 -12.33
C GLY A 337 -18.56 7.41 -11.79
N ALA A 338 -17.56 6.57 -11.61
CA ALA A 338 -16.22 6.97 -11.15
C ALA A 338 -16.21 7.76 -9.82
N PRO A 339 -16.61 7.18 -8.70
CA PRO A 339 -16.80 7.89 -7.42
C PRO A 339 -15.49 8.22 -6.68
N TRP A 340 -14.33 7.98 -7.29
CA TRP A 340 -13.04 8.29 -6.68
C TRP A 340 -12.84 9.82 -6.56
N THR A 341 -12.03 10.22 -5.58
CA THR A 341 -11.77 11.63 -5.30
C THR A 341 -10.36 11.79 -4.71
N ASN A 342 -9.88 13.04 -4.69
CA ASN A 342 -8.70 13.39 -3.92
C ASN A 342 -9.04 13.52 -2.42
N HIS A 343 -8.00 13.64 -1.58
CA HIS A 343 -8.16 13.77 -0.14
C HIS A 343 -9.04 14.98 0.24
N ALA A 344 -8.82 16.12 -0.40
CA ALA A 344 -9.57 17.35 -0.10
C ALA A 344 -11.07 17.23 -0.39
N GLY A 345 -11.46 16.44 -1.40
CA GLY A 345 -12.87 16.24 -1.77
C GLY A 345 -13.52 15.00 -1.14
N GLY A 346 -12.72 14.05 -0.64
CA GLY A 346 -13.20 12.75 -0.14
C GLY A 346 -13.51 12.71 1.33
N GLY A 347 -12.74 13.37 2.13
CA GLY A 347 -12.87 13.37 3.59
C GLY A 347 -11.51 13.33 4.29
N GLU A 348 -11.46 13.90 5.47
CA GLU A 348 -10.21 14.10 6.20
C GLU A 348 -9.47 12.80 6.51
N MET A 349 -10.19 11.76 6.89
CA MET A 349 -9.61 10.51 7.36
C MET A 349 -9.75 9.34 6.39
N MET A 350 -10.67 9.42 5.40
CA MET A 350 -10.91 8.30 4.49
C MET A 350 -11.43 8.79 3.13
N TRP A 351 -10.80 8.33 2.02
CA TRP A 351 -11.24 8.64 0.65
C TRP A 351 -10.99 7.48 -0.31
N LEU A 352 -11.88 7.34 -1.31
CA LEU A 352 -11.74 6.39 -2.40
C LEU A 352 -10.86 7.00 -3.50
N SER A 353 -9.69 6.43 -3.76
CA SER A 353 -8.71 6.96 -4.71
C SER A 353 -8.73 6.29 -6.09
N GLY A 354 -9.50 5.22 -6.29
CA GLY A 354 -9.59 4.56 -7.59
C GLY A 354 -9.98 3.09 -7.53
N MET A 355 -9.59 2.36 -8.59
CA MET A 355 -9.75 0.91 -8.70
C MET A 355 -8.39 0.24 -8.94
N CYS A 356 -8.26 -1.01 -8.54
CA CYS A 356 -7.04 -1.81 -8.64
C CYS A 356 -7.22 -3.02 -9.56
N ASN A 357 -6.13 -3.47 -10.14
CA ASN A 357 -6.05 -4.77 -10.84
C ASN A 357 -4.67 -5.41 -10.64
N GLU A 358 -4.53 -6.25 -9.63
CA GLU A 358 -3.29 -6.96 -9.33
C GLU A 358 -3.11 -8.26 -10.15
N VAL A 359 -4.02 -8.58 -11.07
CA VAL A 359 -3.84 -9.69 -12.03
C VAL A 359 -3.29 -9.24 -13.37
N TRP A 360 -3.00 -7.96 -13.54
CA TRP A 360 -2.50 -7.44 -14.81
C TRP A 360 -1.19 -8.12 -15.22
N ASP A 361 -0.22 -8.15 -14.34
CA ASP A 361 1.06 -8.84 -14.54
C ASP A 361 1.45 -9.56 -13.24
N SER A 362 2.15 -10.68 -13.34
CA SER A 362 2.59 -11.41 -12.16
C SER A 362 3.77 -10.72 -11.50
N SER A 363 3.72 -10.58 -10.19
CA SER A 363 4.84 -10.04 -9.42
C SER A 363 5.94 -11.06 -9.11
N GLN A 364 5.89 -12.27 -9.64
CA GLN A 364 6.82 -13.33 -9.23
C GLN A 364 7.33 -14.22 -10.39
N TRP A 365 6.59 -15.27 -10.76
CA TRP A 365 7.12 -16.35 -11.61
C TRP A 365 6.56 -16.37 -13.02
N GLU A 366 5.36 -15.83 -13.18
CA GLU A 366 4.61 -15.80 -14.44
C GLU A 366 4.67 -14.40 -15.06
N VAL A 367 5.80 -13.71 -14.83
CA VAL A 367 6.03 -12.35 -15.33
C VAL A 367 5.82 -12.30 -16.83
N CYS A 368 5.08 -11.30 -17.30
CA CYS A 368 4.83 -11.08 -18.72
C CYS A 368 6.06 -10.45 -19.40
N LEU A 369 7.07 -11.25 -19.73
CA LEU A 369 8.31 -10.76 -20.36
C LEU A 369 8.17 -10.56 -21.86
N GLY A 370 7.18 -11.20 -22.50
CA GLY A 370 6.97 -11.13 -23.95
C GLY A 370 8.01 -11.89 -24.75
N ASP A 371 8.02 -11.64 -26.07
CA ASP A 371 8.93 -12.29 -26.99
C ASP A 371 10.33 -11.66 -27.00
N ASP A 372 10.48 -10.48 -26.38
CA ASP A 372 11.75 -9.75 -26.29
C ASP A 372 12.79 -10.45 -25.40
N VAL A 373 12.36 -11.46 -24.65
CA VAL A 373 13.22 -12.22 -23.73
C VAL A 373 13.66 -13.52 -24.36
N ASP A 374 14.98 -13.71 -24.43
CA ASP A 374 15.57 -14.98 -24.82
C ASP A 374 15.41 -16.01 -23.70
N ALA A 375 14.35 -16.77 -23.76
CA ALA A 375 14.01 -17.81 -22.79
C ALA A 375 13.56 -19.08 -23.53
N SER A 376 13.68 -20.23 -22.87
CA SER A 376 13.20 -21.50 -23.41
C SER A 376 11.67 -21.50 -23.61
N ASP A 377 11.17 -22.32 -24.52
CA ASP A 377 9.72 -22.46 -24.76
C ASP A 377 8.97 -22.86 -23.49
N GLU A 378 9.58 -23.67 -22.62
CA GLU A 378 9.02 -24.03 -21.33
C GLU A 378 8.84 -22.80 -20.42
N LEU A 379 9.83 -21.91 -20.34
CA LEU A 379 9.76 -20.68 -19.56
C LEU A 379 8.78 -19.68 -20.18
N LYS A 380 8.76 -19.58 -21.53
CA LYS A 380 7.77 -18.74 -22.23
C LYS A 380 6.33 -19.20 -22.00
N ALA A 381 6.09 -20.51 -21.95
CA ALA A 381 4.79 -21.07 -21.66
C ALA A 381 4.26 -20.77 -20.24
N ARG A 382 5.14 -20.36 -19.33
CA ARG A 382 4.78 -19.95 -17.95
C ARG A 382 4.30 -18.51 -17.86
N GLN A 383 4.58 -17.68 -18.87
CA GLN A 383 4.22 -16.27 -18.86
C GLN A 383 2.72 -16.07 -18.97
N ARG A 384 2.23 -15.05 -18.26
CA ARG A 384 0.82 -14.65 -18.29
C ARG A 384 0.75 -13.18 -18.67
N CYS A 385 0.50 -12.94 -19.96
CA CYS A 385 0.39 -11.59 -20.50
C CYS A 385 -1.08 -11.20 -20.67
N PRO A 386 -1.51 -10.05 -20.12
CA PRO A 386 -2.80 -9.50 -20.41
C PRO A 386 -2.84 -9.04 -21.88
N GLY A 387 -3.97 -9.24 -22.54
CA GLY A 387 -4.15 -8.81 -23.94
C GLY A 387 -5.61 -8.61 -24.26
N PRO A 388 -5.95 -8.10 -25.46
CA PRO A 388 -7.32 -7.92 -25.89
C PRO A 388 -8.15 -9.19 -25.71
N GLY A 389 -9.32 -9.06 -25.08
CA GLY A 389 -10.23 -10.17 -24.78
C GLY A 389 -9.93 -10.91 -23.47
N THR A 390 -8.76 -10.74 -22.87
CA THR A 390 -8.51 -11.29 -21.52
C THR A 390 -9.25 -10.48 -20.46
N ARG A 391 -9.61 -11.13 -19.37
CA ARG A 391 -10.35 -10.47 -18.30
C ARG A 391 -9.60 -9.28 -17.66
N PRO A 392 -8.29 -9.33 -17.35
CA PRO A 392 -7.57 -8.16 -16.85
C PRO A 392 -7.67 -6.97 -17.80
N TRP A 393 -7.44 -7.19 -19.08
CA TRP A 393 -7.54 -6.16 -20.12
C TRP A 393 -8.91 -5.51 -20.14
N GLU A 394 -9.98 -6.33 -20.31
CA GLU A 394 -11.35 -5.86 -20.43
C GLU A 394 -11.86 -5.17 -19.16
N SER A 395 -11.41 -5.64 -17.99
CA SER A 395 -11.73 -5.02 -16.69
C SER A 395 -11.17 -3.60 -16.60
N VAL A 396 -9.86 -3.44 -16.80
CA VAL A 396 -9.19 -2.13 -16.65
C VAL A 396 -9.64 -1.18 -17.77
N LYS A 397 -9.74 -1.66 -19.00
CA LYS A 397 -10.26 -0.87 -20.12
C LYS A 397 -11.66 -0.32 -19.82
N SER A 398 -12.57 -1.17 -19.36
CA SER A 398 -13.92 -0.74 -19.00
C SER A 398 -13.93 0.29 -17.86
N ALA A 399 -13.05 0.16 -16.88
CA ALA A 399 -12.91 1.14 -15.81
C ALA A 399 -12.45 2.50 -16.36
N VAL A 400 -11.38 2.53 -17.16
CA VAL A 400 -10.85 3.77 -17.78
C VAL A 400 -11.88 4.46 -18.66
N MET A 401 -12.58 3.70 -19.51
CA MET A 401 -13.65 4.24 -20.38
C MET A 401 -14.81 4.90 -19.62
N ASN A 402 -15.00 4.54 -18.34
CA ASN A 402 -16.01 5.12 -17.46
C ASN A 402 -15.39 6.09 -16.42
N GLY A 403 -14.19 6.60 -16.66
CA GLY A 403 -13.55 7.63 -15.87
C GLY A 403 -12.94 7.17 -14.55
N TRP A 404 -12.84 5.86 -14.30
CA TRP A 404 -12.17 5.34 -13.11
C TRP A 404 -10.66 5.51 -13.21
N ARG A 405 -10.04 5.86 -12.08
CA ARG A 405 -8.59 5.90 -11.93
C ARG A 405 -8.05 4.50 -11.63
N PRO A 406 -7.25 3.88 -12.52
CA PRO A 406 -6.49 2.70 -12.16
C PRO A 406 -5.36 3.05 -11.18
N VAL A 407 -5.33 2.38 -10.06
CA VAL A 407 -4.30 2.51 -9.02
C VAL A 407 -3.98 1.12 -8.45
N GLY A 408 -2.72 0.82 -8.21
CA GLY A 408 -2.34 -0.53 -7.76
C GLY A 408 -2.40 -1.59 -8.88
N VAL A 409 -2.11 -1.21 -10.11
CA VAL A 409 -2.02 -2.16 -11.23
C VAL A 409 -0.61 -2.76 -11.27
N HIS A 410 -0.49 -4.09 -11.26
CA HIS A 410 0.83 -4.71 -11.36
C HIS A 410 1.51 -4.40 -12.69
N GLY A 411 2.68 -3.78 -12.65
CA GLY A 411 3.49 -3.42 -13.81
C GLY A 411 4.89 -4.03 -13.71
N THR A 412 4.97 -5.32 -13.57
CA THR A 412 6.20 -6.04 -13.19
C THR A 412 7.29 -5.95 -14.25
N SER A 413 6.91 -6.00 -15.53
CA SER A 413 7.85 -6.04 -16.66
C SER A 413 7.62 -4.92 -17.66
N SER A 414 8.63 -4.66 -18.50
CA SER A 414 8.51 -3.70 -19.62
C SER A 414 7.41 -4.09 -20.60
N HIS A 415 7.25 -5.39 -20.88
CA HIS A 415 6.21 -5.87 -21.78
C HIS A 415 4.81 -5.74 -21.16
N GLY A 416 4.65 -6.10 -19.88
CA GLY A 416 3.38 -5.91 -19.16
C GLY A 416 2.95 -4.44 -19.11
N VAL A 417 3.89 -3.51 -18.93
CA VAL A 417 3.62 -2.07 -18.97
C VAL A 417 3.29 -1.60 -20.40
N ARG A 418 3.97 -2.13 -21.43
CA ARG A 418 3.65 -1.83 -22.84
C ARG A 418 2.21 -2.25 -23.18
N LEU A 419 1.79 -3.42 -22.73
CA LEU A 419 0.39 -3.87 -22.89
C LEU A 419 -0.59 -2.95 -22.15
N TYR A 420 -0.22 -2.45 -20.98
CA TYR A 420 -1.05 -1.47 -20.25
C TYR A 420 -1.22 -0.17 -21.03
N ILE A 421 -0.15 0.34 -21.62
CA ILE A 421 -0.18 1.52 -22.49
C ILE A 421 -1.11 1.28 -23.69
N GLN A 422 -0.98 0.14 -24.38
CA GLN A 422 -1.85 -0.24 -25.49
C GLN A 422 -3.33 -0.32 -25.05
N MET A 423 -3.60 -0.83 -23.87
CA MET A 423 -4.97 -0.85 -23.31
C MET A 423 -5.50 0.56 -23.07
N LEU A 424 -4.69 1.48 -22.53
CA LEU A 424 -5.08 2.89 -22.38
C LEU A 424 -5.41 3.53 -23.75
N GLU A 425 -4.56 3.31 -24.75
CA GLU A 425 -4.75 3.81 -26.11
C GLU A 425 -6.04 3.24 -26.74
N SER A 426 -6.31 1.95 -26.54
CA SER A 426 -7.56 1.32 -26.98
C SER A 426 -8.79 1.89 -26.25
N ALA A 427 -8.69 2.22 -24.95
CA ALA A 427 -9.76 2.88 -24.21
C ALA A 427 -10.00 4.33 -24.69
N MET A 428 -8.91 5.05 -24.99
CA MET A 428 -8.98 6.42 -25.54
C MET A 428 -9.70 6.44 -26.88
N GLU A 429 -9.36 5.53 -27.79
CA GLU A 429 -9.99 5.43 -29.10
C GLU A 429 -11.49 5.09 -28.98
N GLU A 430 -11.84 4.05 -28.21
CA GLU A 430 -13.21 3.57 -28.10
C GLU A 430 -14.14 4.56 -27.38
N ALA A 431 -13.65 5.24 -26.34
CA ALA A 431 -14.44 6.19 -25.56
C ALA A 431 -14.18 7.67 -25.90
N ASN A 432 -13.38 7.94 -26.95
CA ASN A 432 -12.98 9.29 -27.37
C ASN A 432 -12.42 10.14 -26.21
N LEU A 433 -11.46 9.56 -25.45
CA LEU A 433 -10.80 10.24 -24.32
C LEU A 433 -9.57 10.99 -24.80
N SER A 434 -9.29 12.15 -24.22
CA SER A 434 -8.08 12.92 -24.55
C SER A 434 -6.86 12.44 -23.73
N VAL A 435 -5.67 12.80 -24.19
CA VAL A 435 -4.43 12.59 -23.43
C VAL A 435 -4.48 13.28 -22.07
N GLU A 436 -5.03 14.50 -22.02
CA GLU A 436 -5.19 15.27 -20.78
C GLU A 436 -6.09 14.55 -19.79
N HIS A 437 -7.16 13.89 -20.28
CA HIS A 437 -8.00 13.06 -19.43
C HIS A 437 -7.21 11.91 -18.80
N ILE A 438 -6.46 11.15 -19.60
CA ILE A 438 -5.62 10.06 -19.08
C ILE A 438 -4.58 10.58 -18.09
N ARG A 439 -3.90 11.70 -18.42
CA ARG A 439 -2.95 12.34 -17.50
C ARG A 439 -3.57 12.71 -16.15
N SER A 440 -4.82 13.19 -16.17
CA SER A 440 -5.54 13.60 -14.96
C SER A 440 -5.87 12.43 -14.04
N LEU A 441 -5.97 11.22 -14.57
CA LEU A 441 -6.19 10.01 -13.78
C LEU A 441 -4.99 9.67 -12.90
N ARG A 442 -3.75 10.06 -13.28
CA ARG A 442 -2.51 9.72 -12.54
C ARG A 442 -2.45 8.23 -12.23
N THR A 443 -2.62 7.40 -13.25
CA THR A 443 -2.63 5.95 -13.07
C THR A 443 -1.31 5.46 -12.48
N THR A 444 -1.34 4.35 -11.76
CA THR A 444 -0.14 3.85 -11.08
C THR A 444 0.16 2.41 -11.44
N MET A 445 1.45 2.10 -11.58
CA MET A 445 1.95 0.76 -11.82
C MET A 445 2.76 0.31 -10.60
N GLU A 446 2.46 -0.91 -10.11
CA GLU A 446 3.04 -1.44 -8.88
C GLU A 446 4.17 -2.43 -9.13
N HIS A 447 5.06 -2.55 -8.16
CA HIS A 447 6.15 -3.51 -8.03
C HIS A 447 7.33 -3.30 -8.97
N ASN A 448 7.13 -3.24 -10.28
CA ASN A 448 8.11 -2.85 -11.32
C ASN A 448 9.46 -3.60 -11.25
N GLN A 449 9.45 -4.90 -10.90
CA GLN A 449 10.66 -5.70 -10.62
C GLN A 449 11.61 -5.79 -11.80
N LEU A 450 11.07 -5.99 -13.03
CA LEU A 450 11.81 -6.13 -14.27
C LEU A 450 11.35 -5.12 -15.33
N LEU A 451 10.95 -3.93 -14.87
CA LEU A 451 10.66 -2.80 -15.75
C LEU A 451 11.96 -2.08 -16.10
N GLY A 452 12.48 -2.35 -17.28
CA GLY A 452 13.64 -1.64 -17.83
C GLY A 452 13.31 -0.20 -18.25
N THR A 453 14.18 0.33 -19.11
CA THR A 453 14.05 1.70 -19.63
C THR A 453 13.90 1.75 -21.15
N PRO A 454 13.04 0.91 -21.79
CA PRO A 454 12.86 1.01 -23.23
C PRO A 454 12.25 2.37 -23.59
N PRO A 455 12.81 3.08 -24.60
CA PRO A 455 12.45 4.47 -24.89
C PRO A 455 10.96 4.68 -25.19
N ASP A 456 10.33 3.71 -25.85
CA ASP A 456 8.90 3.72 -26.16
C ASP A 456 8.03 3.74 -24.90
N VAL A 457 8.35 2.89 -23.92
CA VAL A 457 7.65 2.82 -22.63
C VAL A 457 7.90 4.09 -21.82
N MET A 458 9.17 4.54 -21.73
CA MET A 458 9.52 5.75 -20.96
C MET A 458 8.82 7.00 -21.50
N ALA A 459 8.74 7.16 -22.82
CA ALA A 459 8.02 8.26 -23.46
C ALA A 459 6.54 8.27 -23.06
N LYS A 460 5.90 7.10 -23.08
CA LYS A 460 4.47 6.96 -22.76
C LYS A 460 4.16 7.10 -21.26
N LEU A 461 5.03 6.62 -20.37
CA LEU A 461 4.90 6.87 -18.92
C LEU A 461 4.87 8.38 -18.65
N LYS A 462 5.72 9.17 -19.30
CA LYS A 462 5.74 10.64 -19.20
C LYS A 462 4.52 11.28 -19.87
N GLU A 463 4.18 10.84 -21.07
CA GLU A 463 3.03 11.36 -21.84
C GLU A 463 1.73 11.21 -21.07
N TYR A 464 1.49 10.04 -20.50
CA TYR A 464 0.23 9.74 -19.78
C TYR A 464 0.29 10.01 -18.27
N ASN A 465 1.43 10.53 -17.76
CA ASN A 465 1.64 10.78 -16.33
C ASN A 465 1.39 9.52 -15.47
N ILE A 466 1.93 8.39 -15.91
CA ILE A 466 1.84 7.12 -15.18
C ILE A 466 2.89 7.13 -14.08
N LEU A 467 2.49 6.85 -12.84
CA LEU A 467 3.36 6.81 -11.67
C LEU A 467 3.85 5.40 -11.44
N LEU A 468 5.09 5.26 -10.99
CA LEU A 468 5.67 3.98 -10.61
C LEU A 468 5.74 3.84 -9.09
N ASN A 469 5.44 2.65 -8.59
CA ASN A 469 5.52 2.33 -7.17
C ASN A 469 6.27 1.01 -6.98
N VAL A 470 7.47 1.07 -6.39
CA VAL A 470 8.32 -0.10 -6.26
C VAL A 470 8.14 -0.82 -4.93
N ASN A 471 8.24 -2.14 -4.95
CA ASN A 471 8.41 -2.94 -3.74
C ASN A 471 9.87 -3.39 -3.65
N MET A 472 10.68 -2.68 -2.87
CA MET A 472 12.12 -2.95 -2.83
C MET A 472 12.48 -4.39 -2.39
N PRO A 473 11.81 -5.03 -1.43
CA PRO A 473 12.00 -6.45 -1.16
C PRO A 473 11.81 -7.37 -2.37
N TYR A 474 11.04 -6.98 -3.38
CA TYR A 474 10.93 -7.74 -4.63
C TYR A 474 12.18 -7.64 -5.53
N LEU A 475 13.13 -6.81 -5.18
CA LEU A 475 14.44 -6.83 -5.82
C LEU A 475 15.20 -8.13 -5.55
N ASN A 476 14.93 -8.77 -4.39
CA ASN A 476 15.40 -10.13 -4.08
C ASN A 476 14.81 -11.18 -5.03
N ASP A 477 13.53 -11.00 -5.42
CA ASP A 477 12.85 -11.85 -6.39
C ASP A 477 13.36 -11.54 -7.82
N ALA A 478 13.67 -10.28 -8.14
CA ALA A 478 14.24 -9.90 -9.44
C ALA A 478 15.59 -10.59 -9.67
N ALA A 479 16.47 -10.66 -8.67
CA ALA A 479 17.74 -11.40 -8.78
C ALA A 479 17.49 -12.87 -9.12
N MET A 480 16.54 -13.51 -8.45
CA MET A 480 16.16 -14.88 -8.74
C MET A 480 15.54 -15.07 -10.13
N LEU A 481 14.76 -14.09 -10.64
CA LEU A 481 14.23 -14.11 -12.00
C LEU A 481 15.37 -13.98 -13.04
N ILE A 482 16.37 -13.15 -12.75
CA ILE A 482 17.60 -13.04 -13.58
C ILE A 482 18.31 -14.39 -13.65
N ASP A 483 18.50 -15.06 -12.51
CA ASP A 483 19.09 -16.41 -12.47
C ASP A 483 18.29 -17.46 -13.28
N THR A 484 16.97 -17.25 -13.40
CA THR A 484 16.07 -18.18 -14.09
C THR A 484 15.97 -17.90 -15.59
N TYR A 485 15.83 -16.64 -15.96
CA TYR A 485 15.59 -16.21 -17.36
C TYR A 485 16.83 -15.73 -18.08
N GLY A 486 17.89 -15.37 -17.36
CA GLY A 486 19.20 -15.01 -17.91
C GLY A 486 19.68 -13.59 -17.54
N GLU A 487 21.00 -13.43 -17.55
CA GLU A 487 21.71 -12.20 -17.16
C GLU A 487 21.35 -10.96 -18.00
N HIS A 488 20.82 -11.14 -19.20
CA HIS A 488 20.36 -10.04 -20.05
C HIS A 488 19.21 -9.23 -19.42
N LEU A 489 18.51 -9.80 -18.42
CA LEU A 489 17.48 -9.08 -17.66
C LEU A 489 18.03 -8.22 -16.52
N ARG A 490 19.31 -8.36 -16.15
CA ARG A 490 19.90 -7.59 -15.05
C ARG A 490 19.66 -6.07 -15.17
N PRO A 491 19.83 -5.42 -16.35
CA PRO A 491 19.56 -3.99 -16.49
C PRO A 491 18.10 -3.57 -16.25
N PHE A 492 17.17 -4.54 -16.24
CA PHE A 492 15.76 -4.28 -16.03
C PHE A 492 15.36 -4.28 -14.55
N ALA A 493 16.26 -4.68 -13.65
CA ALA A 493 15.95 -4.85 -12.23
C ALA A 493 15.79 -3.51 -11.49
N MET A 494 14.61 -2.94 -11.56
CA MET A 494 14.22 -1.69 -10.88
C MET A 494 15.25 -0.56 -11.04
N PRO A 495 15.49 -0.01 -12.24
CA PRO A 495 16.40 1.11 -12.45
C PRO A 495 15.79 2.43 -11.95
N VAL A 496 15.58 2.54 -10.64
CA VAL A 496 14.84 3.62 -9.96
C VAL A 496 15.48 4.98 -10.20
N LYS A 497 16.81 5.07 -10.12
CA LYS A 497 17.54 6.33 -10.35
C LYS A 497 17.36 6.82 -11.79
N THR A 498 17.41 5.89 -12.74
CA THR A 498 17.21 6.21 -14.16
C THR A 498 15.79 6.72 -14.39
N TRP A 499 14.76 6.08 -13.85
CA TRP A 499 13.38 6.58 -13.98
C TRP A 499 13.20 7.99 -13.40
N ILE A 500 13.78 8.23 -12.21
CA ILE A 500 13.73 9.54 -11.55
C ILE A 500 14.44 10.60 -12.41
N ASN A 501 15.62 10.29 -12.94
CA ASN A 501 16.35 11.20 -13.81
C ASN A 501 15.60 11.52 -15.12
N GLU A 502 14.78 10.59 -15.61
CA GLU A 502 13.86 10.80 -16.73
C GLU A 502 12.62 11.63 -16.35
N GLY A 503 12.47 12.05 -15.11
CA GLY A 503 11.37 12.86 -14.61
C GLY A 503 10.13 12.08 -14.22
N ILE A 504 10.22 10.75 -14.11
CA ILE A 504 9.12 9.90 -13.63
C ILE A 504 9.09 9.94 -12.10
N LYS A 505 7.93 10.24 -11.51
CA LYS A 505 7.75 10.15 -10.07
C LYS A 505 7.64 8.69 -9.65
N VAL A 506 8.54 8.30 -8.77
CA VAL A 506 8.60 6.95 -8.19
C VAL A 506 8.30 7.03 -6.71
N THR A 507 7.43 6.15 -6.23
CA THR A 507 7.17 5.93 -4.81
C THR A 507 7.60 4.51 -4.43
N PHE A 508 7.60 4.17 -3.15
CA PHE A 508 7.77 2.79 -2.74
C PHE A 508 6.72 2.36 -1.73
N GLU A 509 6.39 1.09 -1.76
CA GLU A 509 5.61 0.42 -0.74
C GLU A 509 6.53 -0.24 0.30
N ALA A 510 6.26 0.02 1.57
CA ALA A 510 6.90 -0.72 2.64
C ALA A 510 6.24 -2.09 2.78
N ARG A 511 7.04 -3.15 2.88
CA ARG A 511 6.51 -4.49 3.12
C ARG A 511 6.09 -4.63 4.59
N GLY A 512 4.80 -4.50 4.84
CA GLY A 512 4.30 -4.48 6.19
C GLY A 512 4.53 -3.12 6.86
N MET A 513 5.17 -3.12 8.02
CA MET A 513 5.41 -1.92 8.83
C MET A 513 6.83 -1.38 8.71
N ASP A 514 7.66 -1.99 7.88
CA ASP A 514 9.08 -1.63 7.78
C ASP A 514 9.33 -0.72 6.57
N PHE A 515 9.57 0.56 6.83
CA PHE A 515 9.99 1.55 5.84
C PHE A 515 11.51 1.60 5.67
N TRP A 516 12.25 1.28 6.72
CA TRP A 516 13.67 1.60 6.79
C TRP A 516 14.53 0.61 6.00
N LEU A 517 14.14 -0.68 5.97
CA LEU A 517 14.80 -1.66 5.12
C LEU A 517 14.64 -1.33 3.62
N PRO A 518 13.42 -1.04 3.09
CA PRO A 518 13.27 -0.54 1.71
C PRO A 518 14.10 0.71 1.40
N ILE A 519 14.16 1.68 2.31
CA ILE A 519 15.00 2.87 2.15
C ILE A 519 16.49 2.47 2.09
N HIS A 520 16.96 1.59 2.96
CA HIS A 520 18.32 1.09 2.92
C HIS A 520 18.63 0.39 1.57
N MET A 521 17.70 -0.45 1.08
CA MET A 521 17.84 -1.11 -0.22
C MET A 521 17.88 -0.10 -1.38
N LEU A 522 17.09 0.97 -1.34
CA LEU A 522 17.13 2.05 -2.33
C LEU A 522 18.50 2.76 -2.36
N VAL A 523 19.09 3.00 -1.19
CA VAL A 523 20.34 3.75 -1.05
C VAL A 523 21.57 2.88 -1.32
N THR A 524 21.53 1.59 -0.99
CA THR A 524 22.69 0.69 -1.08
C THR A 524 22.62 -0.30 -2.22
N ARG A 525 21.42 -0.64 -2.67
CA ARG A 525 21.15 -1.74 -3.60
C ARG A 525 21.58 -3.12 -3.09
N LYS A 526 21.84 -3.24 -1.77
CA LYS A 526 22.10 -4.52 -1.11
C LYS A 526 20.82 -5.35 -1.05
N ILE A 527 20.91 -6.61 -1.45
CA ILE A 527 19.79 -7.57 -1.50
C ILE A 527 20.23 -8.93 -0.96
N THR A 528 19.25 -9.77 -0.65
CA THR A 528 19.45 -11.20 -0.43
C THR A 528 18.71 -11.93 -1.54
N ASN A 529 19.41 -12.60 -2.44
CA ASN A 529 18.80 -13.35 -3.54
C ASN A 529 17.78 -14.36 -2.97
N ALA A 530 16.55 -14.29 -3.45
CA ALA A 530 15.46 -15.10 -2.90
C ALA A 530 15.69 -16.62 -3.09
N ARG A 531 16.48 -17.02 -4.09
CA ARG A 531 16.79 -18.41 -4.41
C ARG A 531 18.06 -18.91 -3.69
N THR A 532 19.21 -18.24 -3.92
CA THR A 532 20.52 -18.69 -3.41
C THR A 532 20.71 -18.38 -1.93
N LYS A 533 19.98 -17.39 -1.39
CA LYS A 533 20.14 -16.83 -0.05
C LYS A 533 21.46 -16.08 0.16
N GLU A 534 22.17 -15.81 -0.91
CA GLU A 534 23.41 -15.04 -0.88
C GLU A 534 23.11 -13.53 -0.90
N GLU A 535 23.95 -12.77 -0.22
CA GLU A 535 23.90 -11.31 -0.25
C GLU A 535 24.69 -10.80 -1.46
N GLU A 536 24.08 -9.86 -2.19
CA GLU A 536 24.73 -9.21 -3.33
C GLU A 536 24.31 -7.73 -3.42
N THR A 537 25.03 -6.97 -4.24
CA THR A 537 24.65 -5.60 -4.61
C THR A 537 24.17 -5.58 -6.07
N LEU A 538 22.86 -5.42 -6.25
CA LEU A 538 22.25 -5.48 -7.58
C LEU A 538 22.13 -4.08 -8.19
N LEU A 539 22.84 -3.84 -9.32
CA LEU A 539 22.87 -2.54 -10.01
C LEU A 539 23.22 -1.37 -9.08
N PRO A 540 24.45 -1.29 -8.54
CA PRO A 540 24.84 -0.22 -7.61
C PRO A 540 24.76 1.20 -8.23
N SER A 541 24.81 1.32 -9.57
CA SER A 541 24.59 2.60 -10.27
C SER A 541 23.18 3.17 -10.09
N GLU A 542 22.21 2.32 -9.77
CA GLU A 542 20.81 2.69 -9.54
C GLU A 542 20.51 3.07 -8.08
N ALA A 543 21.52 3.11 -7.23
CA ALA A 543 21.39 3.65 -5.87
C ALA A 543 21.00 5.14 -5.92
N ILE A 544 20.03 5.50 -5.10
CA ILE A 544 19.59 6.90 -4.92
C ILE A 544 20.08 7.42 -3.57
N ASP A 545 20.05 8.73 -3.40
CA ASP A 545 20.38 9.33 -2.11
C ASP A 545 19.22 9.20 -1.11
N ARG A 546 19.54 9.39 0.19
CA ARG A 546 18.57 9.21 1.27
C ARG A 546 17.44 10.25 1.28
N VAL A 547 17.68 11.46 0.76
CA VAL A 547 16.63 12.48 0.68
C VAL A 547 15.59 12.07 -0.35
N THR A 548 16.03 11.63 -1.53
CA THR A 548 15.14 11.08 -2.56
C THR A 548 14.35 9.89 -2.03
N ALA A 549 15.00 8.96 -1.33
CA ALA A 549 14.31 7.81 -0.74
C ALA A 549 13.23 8.22 0.28
N LEU A 550 13.46 9.28 1.07
CA LEU A 550 12.45 9.79 1.99
C LEU A 550 11.30 10.52 1.25
N LYS A 551 11.58 11.26 0.16
CA LYS A 551 10.53 11.86 -0.69
C LYS A 551 9.56 10.81 -1.25
N MET A 552 10.04 9.61 -1.56
CA MET A 552 9.22 8.51 -2.10
C MET A 552 8.14 8.01 -1.13
N THR A 553 8.28 8.26 0.18
CA THR A 553 7.30 7.89 1.21
C THR A 553 6.71 9.11 1.95
N THR A 554 6.99 10.30 1.50
CA THR A 554 6.44 11.56 2.03
C THR A 554 5.86 12.41 0.89
N THR A 555 6.65 13.31 0.34
CA THR A 555 6.28 14.30 -0.69
C THR A 555 5.68 13.64 -1.94
N TRP A 556 6.38 12.70 -2.56
CA TRP A 556 5.88 12.04 -3.78
C TRP A 556 4.76 11.03 -3.49
N ALA A 557 4.80 10.40 -2.30
CA ALA A 557 3.72 9.53 -1.87
C ALA A 557 2.40 10.28 -1.70
N SER A 558 2.42 11.53 -1.23
CA SER A 558 1.20 12.35 -1.14
C SER A 558 0.59 12.63 -2.52
N TYR A 559 1.43 12.84 -3.55
CA TYR A 559 0.98 12.97 -4.93
C TYR A 559 0.39 11.67 -5.49
N TYR A 560 0.97 10.53 -5.13
CA TYR A 560 0.46 9.21 -5.49
C TYR A 560 -0.96 8.98 -4.95
N ILE A 561 -1.21 9.32 -3.68
CA ILE A 561 -2.52 9.13 -3.03
C ILE A 561 -3.51 10.28 -3.23
N LEU A 562 -3.20 11.27 -4.08
CA LEU A 562 -4.02 12.45 -4.35
C LEU A 562 -4.25 13.34 -3.12
N ALA A 563 -3.21 13.56 -2.32
CA ALA A 563 -3.26 14.33 -1.08
C ALA A 563 -2.14 15.39 -0.95
N GLU A 564 -1.48 15.75 -2.06
CA GLU A 564 -0.33 16.66 -2.06
C GLU A 564 -0.62 18.06 -1.52
N ASP A 565 -1.85 18.52 -1.62
CA ASP A 565 -2.27 19.83 -1.10
C ASP A 565 -2.43 19.85 0.42
N THR A 566 -2.47 18.66 1.04
CA THR A 566 -2.87 18.52 2.45
C THR A 566 -1.92 17.70 3.29
N LEU A 567 -1.10 16.83 2.69
CA LEU A 567 -0.20 15.87 3.34
C LEU A 567 1.18 15.84 2.68
N GLY A 568 2.09 15.05 3.23
CA GLY A 568 3.38 14.69 2.64
C GLY A 568 4.51 15.66 2.90
N THR A 569 4.21 16.88 3.35
CA THR A 569 5.20 17.91 3.74
C THR A 569 4.74 18.63 4.99
N LEU A 570 5.69 19.24 5.73
CA LEU A 570 5.36 20.09 6.87
C LEU A 570 5.32 21.56 6.40
N GLU A 571 4.14 22.02 6.03
CA GLU A 571 3.91 23.39 5.55
C GLU A 571 2.67 23.98 6.24
N PRO A 572 2.64 25.31 6.48
CA PRO A 572 1.46 25.97 7.04
C PRO A 572 0.21 25.66 6.22
N GLY A 573 -0.90 25.32 6.91
CA GLY A 573 -2.18 24.95 6.30
C GLY A 573 -2.35 23.46 5.98
N LYS A 574 -1.29 22.68 5.91
CA LYS A 574 -1.37 21.22 5.80
C LYS A 574 -1.68 20.57 7.15
N TYR A 575 -2.13 19.32 7.13
CA TYR A 575 -2.35 18.56 8.36
C TYR A 575 -1.05 18.36 9.13
N ALA A 576 -1.11 18.48 10.44
CA ALA A 576 0.02 18.26 11.33
C ALA A 576 0.25 16.76 11.57
N ASP A 577 0.57 16.06 10.47
CA ASP A 577 0.96 14.65 10.46
C ASP A 577 2.49 14.57 10.45
N PHE A 578 3.09 14.03 11.51
CA PHE A 578 4.55 14.01 11.64
C PHE A 578 5.06 12.78 12.41
N ALA A 579 6.33 12.47 12.21
CA ALA A 579 7.07 11.48 12.98
C ALA A 579 8.34 12.09 13.56
N VAL A 580 8.62 11.79 14.82
CA VAL A 580 9.87 12.16 15.50
C VAL A 580 10.77 10.93 15.53
N LEU A 581 11.99 11.08 14.99
CA LEU A 581 12.95 9.99 14.85
C LEU A 581 13.91 9.94 16.06
N GLU A 582 14.31 8.75 16.47
CA GLU A 582 15.28 8.54 17.54
C GLU A 582 16.65 9.13 17.22
N ASN A 583 17.09 8.95 15.97
CA ASN A 583 18.36 9.44 15.46
C ASN A 583 18.14 10.36 14.25
N ASP A 584 19.15 11.15 13.90
CA ASP A 584 19.08 11.99 12.71
C ASP A 584 19.28 11.16 11.44
N TYR A 585 18.19 10.81 10.78
CA TYR A 585 18.16 10.05 9.52
C TYR A 585 19.14 10.59 8.46
N PHE A 586 19.33 11.91 8.41
CA PHE A 586 20.14 12.54 7.37
C PHE A 586 21.65 12.39 7.59
N THR A 587 22.08 12.01 8.80
CA THR A 587 23.49 11.96 9.19
C THR A 587 23.98 10.62 9.72
N ILE A 588 23.08 9.71 10.16
CA ILE A 588 23.50 8.38 10.62
C ILE A 588 24.24 7.60 9.52
N PRO A 589 25.11 6.65 9.86
CA PRO A 589 25.68 5.69 8.92
C PRO A 589 24.58 4.98 8.11
N VAL A 590 24.83 4.71 6.83
CA VAL A 590 23.84 4.09 5.94
C VAL A 590 23.40 2.72 6.46
N ASP A 591 24.34 1.93 6.99
CA ASP A 591 24.05 0.59 7.50
C ASP A 591 23.22 0.60 8.82
N GLU A 592 23.02 1.76 9.46
CA GLU A 592 22.15 1.94 10.63
C GLU A 592 20.70 2.32 10.24
N ILE A 593 20.44 2.64 8.95
CA ILE A 593 19.09 3.01 8.51
C ILE A 593 18.04 1.93 8.83
N PRO A 594 18.30 0.61 8.65
CA PRO A 594 17.31 -0.42 8.99
C PRO A 594 16.87 -0.44 10.46
N ASP A 595 17.74 0.05 11.37
CA ASP A 595 17.49 0.08 12.80
C ASP A 595 16.80 1.34 13.28
N MET A 596 16.48 2.28 12.39
CA MET A 596 15.81 3.54 12.71
C MET A 596 14.50 3.30 13.47
N LYS A 597 14.29 4.07 14.54
CA LYS A 597 13.06 4.02 15.34
C LYS A 597 12.34 5.36 15.33
N VAL A 598 11.02 5.28 15.33
CA VAL A 598 10.14 6.41 15.60
C VAL A 598 9.86 6.43 17.10
N ILE A 599 9.97 7.60 17.71
CA ILE A 599 9.76 7.79 19.15
C ILE A 599 8.46 8.53 19.46
N MET A 600 7.95 9.31 18.50
CA MET A 600 6.64 9.97 18.60
C MET A 600 5.99 10.06 17.23
N THR A 601 4.66 9.96 17.17
CA THR A 601 3.86 10.18 15.97
C THR A 601 2.71 11.13 16.28
N GLY A 602 2.57 12.16 15.46
CA GLY A 602 1.43 13.07 15.44
C GLY A 602 0.53 12.79 14.24
N LEU A 603 -0.77 12.75 14.46
CA LEU A 603 -1.81 12.60 13.44
C LEU A 603 -2.80 13.75 13.58
N GLY A 604 -2.84 14.69 12.63
CA GLY A 604 -3.66 15.89 12.73
C GLY A 604 -3.39 16.68 14.01
N GLY A 605 -2.14 16.77 14.44
CA GLY A 605 -1.72 17.50 15.66
C GLY A 605 -1.93 16.74 16.97
N GLU A 606 -2.68 15.65 16.98
CA GLU A 606 -2.80 14.78 18.14
C GLU A 606 -1.61 13.83 18.25
N ILE A 607 -1.03 13.69 19.44
CA ILE A 607 0.04 12.74 19.69
C ILE A 607 -0.59 11.36 19.88
N VAL A 608 -0.46 10.51 18.85
CA VAL A 608 -1.05 9.17 18.83
C VAL A 608 -0.08 8.07 19.27
N TYR A 609 1.21 8.38 19.29
CA TYR A 609 2.26 7.51 19.85
C TYR A 609 3.36 8.36 20.47
N ASP A 610 3.81 8.01 21.67
CA ASP A 610 4.86 8.71 22.41
C ASP A 610 5.62 7.69 23.29
N ARG A 611 6.68 7.09 22.72
CA ARG A 611 7.50 6.08 23.40
C ARG A 611 8.25 6.68 24.59
N ASP A 612 8.82 7.86 24.42
CA ASP A 612 9.74 8.49 25.34
C ASP A 612 9.06 9.54 26.23
N GLN A 613 7.73 9.60 26.19
CA GLN A 613 6.89 10.51 26.97
C GLN A 613 7.32 12.00 26.82
N LEU A 614 7.71 12.39 25.60
CA LEU A 614 8.10 13.77 25.28
C LEU A 614 6.94 14.74 25.50
N GLY A 615 5.72 14.25 25.25
CA GLY A 615 4.48 14.99 25.43
C GLY A 615 3.90 14.97 26.87
N ALA A 616 4.48 14.24 27.79
CA ALA A 616 3.96 14.11 29.17
C ALA A 616 4.44 15.24 30.14
N GLY A 617 5.26 16.17 29.68
CA GLY A 617 5.82 17.25 30.45
C GLY A 617 5.03 18.55 30.30
N ASN A 618 4.35 18.93 31.39
CA ASN A 618 3.73 20.17 31.86
C ASN A 618 2.22 20.21 31.81
#